data_052d739fa343e5f10750f3406b90be93
#
_entry.id   052d739fa343e5f10750f3406b90be93
#
_cell.length_a   1.000
_cell.length_b   1.000
_cell.length_c   1.000
_cell.angle_alpha   90.00
_cell.angle_beta   90.00
_cell.angle_gamma   90.00
#
_symmetry.space_group_name_H-M   'P 1'
#
loop_
_entity.id
_entity.type
_entity.pdbx_description
1 polymer ?
#
loop_
_entity_poly.entity_id
_entity_poly.type
_entity_poly.pdbx_seq_one_letter_code
_entity_poly.pdbx_strand_id
1 'polypeptide(L)'
;MRMKNLLCLLLAALLLTGCTQVVPAAPAISLEAIPAWSGDPWVTIDRNIPGFTAEDLTVEPFEQYSPLDELGRCGTAYACVARELMPTDDRESISSVTPSGWVNRKYAFIDGKYHYNRCHLIGFQRTGENANKRNLITGTRYLNIEGMLPFENMVADHVKEEDHHVLYRVTPIYQEGALVCSGVQMEGFCVECGDSKINEDKFMFHVYCYNVQPGVLIDYMTGESTESQIGQNSVEKTWILNTSSKKFHAPDCSNAANISDKNREKITCTRDELIYRGYEPCGICKP
;
A
#
# COMPACT_ATOMS: atom_id res chain seq x y z
N MET A 1 45.77 -1.18 -68.98
CA MET A 1 45.29 -2.11 -67.94
C MET A 1 44.95 -1.28 -66.69
N ARG A 2 43.69 -1.12 -66.42
CA ARG A 2 43.22 -0.34 -65.21
C ARG A 2 42.70 -1.35 -64.21
N MET A 3 43.36 -1.45 -63.04
CA MET A 3 42.87 -2.19 -61.87
C MET A 3 41.78 -1.35 -61.17
N LYS A 4 40.61 -1.93 -61.07
CA LYS A 4 39.50 -1.37 -60.32
C LYS A 4 39.62 -1.81 -58.84
N ASN A 5 39.81 -0.86 -57.92
CA ASN A 5 39.76 -1.09 -56.48
C ASN A 5 38.32 -1.36 -56.07
N LEU A 6 38.05 -2.53 -55.53
CA LEU A 6 36.78 -2.92 -54.92
C LEU A 6 36.86 -2.55 -53.43
N LEU A 7 36.15 -1.47 -53.06
CA LEU A 7 36.05 -1.02 -51.68
C LEU A 7 34.91 -1.79 -50.99
N CYS A 8 35.26 -2.74 -50.13
CA CYS A 8 34.29 -3.43 -49.26
C CYS A 8 33.90 -2.49 -48.10
N LEU A 9 32.69 -1.98 -48.16
CA LEU A 9 32.04 -1.32 -47.02
C LEU A 9 31.52 -2.41 -46.06
N LEU A 10 32.22 -2.63 -44.95
CA LEU A 10 31.71 -3.37 -43.79
C LEU A 10 30.75 -2.48 -43.01
N LEU A 11 29.45 -2.72 -43.17
CA LEU A 11 28.42 -2.12 -42.35
C LEU A 11 28.42 -2.87 -41.00
N ALA A 12 29.05 -2.28 -39.97
CA ALA A 12 28.93 -2.75 -38.59
C ALA A 12 27.56 -2.35 -38.09
N ALA A 13 26.60 -3.27 -38.08
CA ALA A 13 25.33 -3.10 -37.39
C ALA A 13 25.62 -3.20 -35.89
N LEU A 14 25.69 -2.04 -35.19
CA LEU A 14 25.62 -1.98 -33.73
C LEU A 14 24.23 -2.43 -33.31
N LEU A 15 24.10 -3.67 -32.90
CA LEU A 15 22.95 -4.14 -32.13
C LEU A 15 23.01 -3.48 -30.75
N LEU A 16 22.31 -2.38 -30.61
CA LEU A 16 21.96 -1.82 -29.30
C LEU A 16 20.98 -2.80 -28.66
N THR A 17 21.48 -3.82 -27.98
CA THR A 17 20.71 -4.58 -27.02
C THR A 17 20.49 -3.64 -25.83
N GLY A 18 19.38 -2.91 -25.85
CA GLY A 18 18.89 -2.22 -24.68
C GLY A 18 18.64 -3.30 -23.61
N CYS A 19 19.51 -3.40 -22.61
CA CYS A 19 19.19 -4.12 -21.38
C CYS A 19 17.96 -3.42 -20.78
N THR A 20 16.79 -3.98 -21.01
CA THR A 20 15.64 -3.69 -20.15
C THR A 20 16.00 -4.24 -18.79
N GLN A 21 16.41 -3.37 -17.87
CA GLN A 21 16.60 -3.77 -16.47
C GLN A 21 15.26 -4.26 -15.97
N VAL A 22 15.20 -5.54 -15.64
CA VAL A 22 14.01 -6.15 -15.05
C VAL A 22 14.03 -5.73 -13.58
N VAL A 23 12.99 -5.00 -13.14
CA VAL A 23 12.80 -4.69 -11.72
C VAL A 23 12.68 -6.01 -10.95
N PRO A 24 13.54 -6.28 -9.95
CA PRO A 24 13.41 -7.47 -9.14
C PRO A 24 12.00 -7.53 -8.52
N ALA A 25 11.22 -8.54 -8.89
CA ALA A 25 9.92 -8.74 -8.28
C ALA A 25 10.12 -9.13 -6.80
N ALA A 26 9.37 -8.52 -5.90
CA ALA A 26 9.23 -9.06 -4.55
C ALA A 26 8.76 -10.52 -4.64
N PRO A 27 9.13 -11.39 -3.69
CA PRO A 27 8.45 -12.66 -3.54
C PRO A 27 6.95 -12.41 -3.52
N ALA A 28 6.23 -13.00 -4.48
CA ALA A 28 4.79 -12.74 -4.61
C ALA A 28 4.07 -13.24 -3.37
N ILE A 29 3.49 -12.32 -2.60
CA ILE A 29 2.56 -12.68 -1.53
C ILE A 29 1.26 -13.13 -2.17
N SER A 30 0.80 -14.33 -1.78
CA SER A 30 -0.57 -14.75 -2.09
C SER A 30 -1.56 -13.91 -1.29
N LEU A 31 -2.58 -13.37 -1.96
CA LEU A 31 -3.69 -12.67 -1.28
C LEU A 31 -4.36 -13.54 -0.20
N GLU A 32 -4.33 -14.86 -0.36
CA GLU A 32 -4.86 -15.83 0.61
C GLU A 32 -4.06 -15.86 1.92
N ALA A 33 -2.77 -15.49 1.87
CA ALA A 33 -1.92 -15.40 3.06
C ALA A 33 -2.09 -14.08 3.82
N ILE A 34 -2.76 -13.09 3.22
CA ILE A 34 -3.00 -11.79 3.83
C ILE A 34 -4.27 -11.88 4.69
N PRO A 35 -4.22 -11.53 5.97
CA PRO A 35 -5.42 -11.47 6.81
C PRO A 35 -6.49 -10.57 6.18
N ALA A 36 -7.75 -10.94 6.34
CA ALA A 36 -8.84 -10.04 5.95
C ALA A 36 -8.70 -8.71 6.71
N TRP A 37 -9.04 -7.62 6.03
CA TRP A 37 -9.01 -6.30 6.66
C TRP A 37 -9.86 -6.29 7.92
N SER A 38 -9.29 -5.86 8.99
CA SER A 38 -9.87 -5.84 10.34
C SER A 38 -9.88 -4.41 10.94
N GLY A 39 -9.62 -3.26 10.14
CA GLY A 39 -9.69 -1.80 10.34
C GLY A 39 -8.36 -1.14 10.47
N ASP A 40 -7.35 -1.91 10.79
CA ASP A 40 -6.00 -1.37 10.73
C ASP A 40 -5.64 -1.10 9.25
N PRO A 41 -5.02 0.03 8.95
CA PRO A 41 -4.69 0.39 7.58
C PRO A 41 -3.66 -0.53 6.94
N TRP A 42 -2.91 -1.25 7.74
CA TRP A 42 -1.85 -2.17 7.30
C TRP A 42 -1.66 -3.32 8.29
N VAL A 43 -0.96 -4.34 7.86
CA VAL A 43 -0.55 -5.49 8.67
C VAL A 43 0.91 -5.83 8.39
N THR A 44 1.64 -6.20 9.43
CA THR A 44 3.00 -6.73 9.28
C THR A 44 2.93 -8.14 8.66
N ILE A 45 3.79 -8.39 7.68
CA ILE A 45 3.93 -9.67 7.00
C ILE A 45 5.36 -10.20 7.16
N ASP A 46 5.55 -11.50 6.95
CA ASP A 46 6.85 -12.18 7.01
C ASP A 46 7.70 -11.80 8.24
N ARG A 47 7.04 -11.63 9.40
CA ARG A 47 7.69 -11.24 10.67
C ARG A 47 8.45 -9.90 10.56
N ASN A 48 7.97 -8.99 9.73
CA ASN A 48 8.59 -7.69 9.46
C ASN A 48 9.96 -7.78 8.74
N ILE A 49 10.27 -8.90 8.10
CA ILE A 49 11.54 -9.12 7.41
C ILE A 49 11.33 -8.86 5.91
N PRO A 50 11.94 -7.81 5.33
CA PRO A 50 11.85 -7.56 3.90
C PRO A 50 12.57 -8.64 3.09
N GLY A 51 12.08 -8.93 1.88
CA GLY A 51 12.59 -9.98 1.01
C GLY A 51 13.76 -9.54 0.12
N PHE A 52 14.65 -8.67 0.61
CA PHE A 52 15.87 -8.31 -0.10
C PHE A 52 16.94 -9.39 0.09
N THR A 53 17.66 -9.69 -0.99
CA THR A 53 18.77 -10.64 -1.00
C THR A 53 20.12 -9.89 -0.88
N ALA A 54 21.21 -10.63 -0.71
CA ALA A 54 22.54 -10.02 -0.67
C ALA A 54 22.91 -9.30 -1.98
N GLU A 55 22.36 -9.76 -3.10
CA GLU A 55 22.56 -9.17 -4.44
C GLU A 55 21.78 -7.85 -4.60
N ASP A 56 20.73 -7.63 -3.82
CA ASP A 56 19.97 -6.37 -3.83
C ASP A 56 20.69 -5.23 -3.09
N LEU A 57 21.61 -5.58 -2.16
CA LEU A 57 22.25 -4.60 -1.30
C LEU A 57 23.20 -3.68 -2.10
N THR A 58 22.86 -2.41 -2.16
CA THR A 58 23.66 -1.37 -2.84
C THR A 58 23.48 -0.03 -2.17
N VAL A 59 24.53 0.80 -2.25
CA VAL A 59 24.50 2.21 -1.87
C VAL A 59 24.49 3.13 -3.11
N GLU A 60 24.37 2.55 -4.32
CA GLU A 60 24.20 3.34 -5.53
C GLU A 60 22.73 3.75 -5.66
N PRO A 61 22.41 5.06 -5.64
CA PRO A 61 21.03 5.51 -5.76
C PRO A 61 20.41 5.14 -7.11
N PHE A 62 19.21 4.62 -7.09
CA PHE A 62 18.45 4.30 -8.30
C PHE A 62 16.94 4.34 -8.04
N GLU A 63 16.17 4.44 -9.12
CA GLU A 63 14.74 4.16 -9.15
C GLU A 63 14.37 3.36 -10.39
N GLN A 64 13.48 2.40 -10.23
CA GLN A 64 13.04 1.50 -11.28
C GLN A 64 11.55 1.23 -11.16
N TYR A 65 10.87 1.19 -12.29
CA TYR A 65 9.42 0.97 -12.38
C TYR A 65 9.13 -0.12 -13.40
N SER A 66 8.45 -1.17 -12.97
CA SER A 66 8.00 -2.23 -13.88
C SER A 66 7.17 -1.67 -15.02
N PRO A 67 7.26 -2.24 -16.23
CA PRO A 67 6.30 -1.91 -17.28
C PRO A 67 4.86 -2.14 -16.81
N LEU A 68 3.92 -1.38 -17.37
CA LEU A 68 2.50 -1.70 -17.19
C LEU A 68 2.21 -3.06 -17.81
N ASP A 69 1.33 -3.82 -17.16
CA ASP A 69 0.85 -5.09 -17.70
C ASP A 69 -0.19 -4.89 -18.82
N GLU A 70 -0.73 -5.99 -19.35
CA GLU A 70 -1.72 -5.98 -20.42
C GLU A 70 -3.04 -5.26 -20.06
N LEU A 71 -3.36 -5.15 -18.79
CA LEU A 71 -4.51 -4.40 -18.25
C LEU A 71 -4.18 -2.93 -17.94
N GLY A 72 -2.94 -2.49 -18.20
CA GLY A 72 -2.47 -1.14 -17.90
C GLY A 72 -2.21 -0.89 -16.41
N ARG A 73 -2.01 -1.96 -15.61
CA ARG A 73 -1.76 -1.88 -14.17
C ARG A 73 -0.27 -1.71 -13.89
N CYS A 74 0.05 -0.98 -12.81
CA CYS A 74 1.42 -0.88 -12.32
C CYS A 74 1.89 -2.22 -11.74
N GLY A 75 3.15 -2.56 -12.01
CA GLY A 75 3.87 -3.59 -11.27
C GLY A 75 4.72 -2.98 -10.14
N THR A 76 5.77 -3.69 -9.75
CA THR A 76 6.69 -3.27 -8.69
C THR A 76 7.39 -1.97 -9.04
N ALA A 77 7.47 -1.06 -8.07
CA ALA A 77 8.38 0.08 -8.03
C ALA A 77 9.47 -0.20 -7.00
N TYR A 78 10.72 0.06 -7.34
CA TYR A 78 11.89 -0.26 -6.53
C TYR A 78 12.92 0.85 -6.61
N ALA A 79 13.46 1.26 -5.48
CA ALA A 79 14.49 2.30 -5.38
C ALA A 79 15.51 1.99 -4.30
N CYS A 80 16.73 2.47 -4.50
CA CYS A 80 17.68 2.76 -3.44
C CYS A 80 17.54 4.26 -3.15
N VAL A 81 16.73 4.60 -2.16
CA VAL A 81 16.44 5.98 -1.79
C VAL A 81 17.63 6.57 -1.06
N ALA A 82 18.13 7.69 -1.57
CA ALA A 82 19.24 8.43 -1.01
C ALA A 82 18.94 9.93 -1.07
N ARG A 83 19.71 10.73 -0.37
CA ARG A 83 19.53 12.19 -0.33
C ARG A 83 19.62 12.82 -1.72
N GLU A 84 20.46 12.26 -2.60
CA GLU A 84 20.65 12.74 -3.98
C GLU A 84 19.43 12.60 -4.87
N LEU A 85 18.55 11.63 -4.58
CA LEU A 85 17.30 11.43 -5.32
C LEU A 85 16.17 12.31 -4.80
N MET A 86 16.30 12.88 -3.60
CA MET A 86 15.22 13.71 -3.05
C MET A 86 15.02 14.97 -3.88
N PRO A 87 13.76 15.42 -4.06
CA PRO A 87 13.47 16.55 -4.91
C PRO A 87 14.09 17.84 -4.37
N THR A 88 14.64 18.62 -5.30
CA THR A 88 15.08 20.01 -5.10
C THR A 88 14.05 21.01 -5.66
N ASP A 89 13.15 20.53 -6.50
CA ASP A 89 12.12 21.34 -7.17
C ASP A 89 10.74 21.12 -6.54
N ASP A 90 9.81 22.01 -6.86
CA ASP A 90 8.43 21.90 -6.42
C ASP A 90 7.69 20.75 -7.12
N ARG A 91 6.74 20.15 -6.39
CA ARG A 91 5.89 19.10 -6.92
C ARG A 91 4.98 19.60 -8.03
N GLU A 92 5.00 18.89 -9.15
CA GLU A 92 4.12 19.19 -10.29
C GLU A 92 2.77 18.46 -10.21
N SER A 93 1.83 18.86 -11.07
CA SER A 93 0.52 18.20 -11.17
C SER A 93 0.63 16.82 -11.81
N ILE A 94 0.01 15.86 -11.16
CA ILE A 94 -0.10 14.47 -11.65
C ILE A 94 -1.47 14.16 -12.27
N SER A 95 -2.29 15.16 -12.51
CA SER A 95 -3.67 15.02 -13.02
C SER A 95 -3.76 14.43 -14.43
N SER A 96 -2.68 14.54 -15.21
CA SER A 96 -2.58 13.98 -16.57
C SER A 96 -2.56 12.45 -16.61
N VAL A 97 -2.22 11.78 -15.50
CA VAL A 97 -2.19 10.30 -15.43
C VAL A 97 -3.53 9.77 -14.97
N THR A 98 -4.07 8.81 -15.71
CA THR A 98 -5.26 8.04 -15.32
C THR A 98 -4.82 6.60 -15.06
N PRO A 99 -4.72 6.17 -13.78
CA PRO A 99 -4.36 4.79 -13.45
C PRO A 99 -5.47 3.79 -13.86
N SER A 100 -5.15 2.48 -13.89
CA SER A 100 -6.14 1.44 -14.12
C SER A 100 -7.28 1.51 -13.10
N GLY A 101 -8.53 1.25 -13.51
CA GLY A 101 -9.70 1.26 -12.63
C GLY A 101 -10.04 2.64 -12.02
N TRP A 102 -9.63 3.75 -12.65
CA TRP A 102 -9.87 5.09 -12.13
C TRP A 102 -11.32 5.55 -12.35
N VAL A 103 -12.19 5.20 -11.42
CA VAL A 103 -13.59 5.66 -11.36
C VAL A 103 -13.81 6.43 -10.06
N ASN A 104 -13.39 7.71 -10.03
CA ASN A 104 -13.38 8.48 -8.79
C ASN A 104 -14.78 9.06 -8.46
N ARG A 105 -15.24 8.79 -7.24
CA ARG A 105 -16.50 9.30 -6.68
C ARG A 105 -16.23 10.18 -5.47
N LYS A 106 -17.24 10.95 -5.08
CA LYS A 106 -17.19 11.78 -3.88
C LYS A 106 -18.13 11.23 -2.81
N TYR A 107 -17.62 11.13 -1.59
CA TYR A 107 -18.37 10.78 -0.40
C TYR A 107 -18.19 11.87 0.67
N ALA A 108 -19.29 12.34 1.28
CA ALA A 108 -19.27 13.50 2.17
C ALA A 108 -18.42 13.26 3.43
N PHE A 109 -18.33 12.01 3.87
CA PHE A 109 -17.62 11.59 5.08
C PHE A 109 -16.11 11.35 4.87
N ILE A 110 -15.62 11.38 3.63
CA ILE A 110 -14.18 11.26 3.34
C ILE A 110 -13.54 12.65 3.41
N ASP A 111 -12.40 12.75 4.09
CA ASP A 111 -11.59 13.96 4.07
C ASP A 111 -11.17 14.31 2.63
N GLY A 112 -11.38 15.56 2.21
CA GLY A 112 -11.23 15.99 0.82
C GLY A 112 -12.30 15.45 -0.13
N LYS A 113 -13.25 14.65 0.37
CA LYS A 113 -14.42 14.05 -0.31
C LYS A 113 -14.11 13.04 -1.41
N TYR A 114 -12.96 13.08 -2.06
CA TYR A 114 -12.62 12.15 -3.11
C TYR A 114 -12.21 10.78 -2.56
N HIS A 115 -12.84 9.74 -3.10
CA HIS A 115 -12.59 8.35 -2.71
C HIS A 115 -11.21 7.88 -3.12
N TYR A 116 -10.82 8.12 -4.38
CA TYR A 116 -9.52 7.73 -4.89
C TYR A 116 -8.56 8.90 -4.99
N ASN A 117 -7.31 8.59 -4.71
CA ASN A 117 -6.13 9.40 -4.98
C ASN A 117 -5.30 8.71 -6.08
N ARG A 118 -4.57 9.48 -6.85
CA ARG A 118 -3.45 8.95 -7.63
C ARG A 118 -2.31 8.71 -6.67
N CYS A 119 -2.26 7.47 -6.11
CA CYS A 119 -1.24 7.11 -5.14
C CYS A 119 0.05 6.78 -5.85
N HIS A 120 1.13 7.46 -5.49
CA HIS A 120 2.46 7.03 -5.89
C HIS A 120 2.82 5.73 -5.17
N LEU A 121 3.49 4.82 -5.86
CA LEU A 121 4.16 3.68 -5.24
C LEU A 121 5.43 4.16 -4.54
N ILE A 122 6.25 4.95 -5.21
CA ILE A 122 7.35 5.70 -4.60
C ILE A 122 6.99 7.18 -4.68
N GLY A 123 6.73 7.79 -3.52
CA GLY A 123 6.24 9.15 -3.45
C GLY A 123 7.30 10.20 -3.84
N PHE A 124 6.85 11.34 -4.35
CA PHE A 124 7.68 12.46 -4.80
C PHE A 124 8.80 12.86 -3.83
N GLN A 125 8.55 12.85 -2.53
CA GLN A 125 9.54 13.24 -1.52
C GLN A 125 10.81 12.35 -1.48
N ARG A 126 10.81 11.16 -2.14
CA ARG A 126 11.93 10.21 -2.11
C ARG A 126 12.78 10.27 -3.36
N THR A 127 12.17 10.47 -4.52
CA THR A 127 12.88 10.39 -5.81
C THR A 127 12.54 11.54 -6.75
N GLY A 128 11.71 12.51 -6.34
CA GLY A 128 11.31 13.62 -7.20
C GLY A 128 10.38 13.24 -8.36
N GLU A 129 9.92 11.98 -8.42
CA GLU A 129 9.10 11.48 -9.52
C GLU A 129 7.67 12.05 -9.47
N ASN A 130 7.21 12.63 -10.56
CA ASN A 130 5.90 13.29 -10.66
C ASN A 130 4.86 12.43 -11.41
N ALA A 131 4.59 12.75 -12.68
CA ALA A 131 3.51 12.18 -13.48
C ALA A 131 3.91 10.89 -14.21
N ASN A 132 4.60 9.99 -13.54
CA ASN A 132 4.98 8.69 -14.08
C ASN A 132 3.81 7.70 -14.00
N LYS A 133 3.28 7.28 -15.14
CA LYS A 133 2.16 6.32 -15.22
C LYS A 133 2.49 4.93 -14.66
N ARG A 134 3.77 4.57 -14.53
CA ARG A 134 4.23 3.29 -13.95
C ARG A 134 4.36 3.35 -12.44
N ASN A 135 4.20 4.54 -11.87
CA ASN A 135 4.34 4.81 -10.42
C ASN A 135 3.03 5.26 -9.78
N LEU A 136 1.92 5.32 -10.51
CA LEU A 136 0.65 5.84 -10.02
C LEU A 136 -0.45 4.77 -10.11
N ILE A 137 -1.02 4.43 -8.97
CA ILE A 137 -2.14 3.49 -8.85
C ILE A 137 -3.43 4.21 -8.44
N THR A 138 -4.57 3.56 -8.70
CA THR A 138 -5.86 3.93 -8.11
C THR A 138 -5.89 3.44 -6.67
N GLY A 139 -5.55 4.33 -5.75
CA GLY A 139 -5.54 4.05 -4.32
C GLY A 139 -6.59 4.86 -3.58
N THR A 140 -7.16 4.30 -2.53
CA THR A 140 -8.11 5.03 -1.68
C THR A 140 -7.43 6.16 -0.92
N ARG A 141 -8.22 7.13 -0.45
CA ARG A 141 -7.71 8.16 0.49
C ARG A 141 -7.13 7.51 1.74
N TYR A 142 -7.78 6.46 2.25
CA TYR A 142 -7.35 5.72 3.43
C TYR A 142 -6.03 4.99 3.20
N LEU A 143 -5.88 4.25 2.09
CA LEU A 143 -4.60 3.64 1.73
C LEU A 143 -3.49 4.69 1.68
N ASN A 144 -3.73 5.82 0.99
CA ASN A 144 -2.72 6.83 0.75
C ASN A 144 -2.24 7.51 2.05
N ILE A 145 -3.14 7.82 2.98
CA ILE A 145 -2.83 8.64 4.17
C ILE A 145 -2.57 7.78 5.41
N GLU A 146 -3.41 6.77 5.65
CA GLU A 146 -3.31 5.95 6.86
C GLU A 146 -2.44 4.70 6.62
N GLY A 147 -2.45 4.17 5.39
CA GLY A 147 -1.68 2.98 5.01
C GLY A 147 -0.23 3.30 4.66
N MET A 148 -0.02 4.00 3.56
CA MET A 148 1.32 4.17 2.96
C MET A 148 2.14 5.28 3.61
N LEU A 149 1.53 6.46 3.84
CA LEU A 149 2.25 7.67 4.29
C LEU A 149 3.11 7.48 5.54
N PRO A 150 2.71 6.73 6.58
CA PRO A 150 3.58 6.48 7.74
C PRO A 150 4.92 5.86 7.36
N PHE A 151 4.92 4.82 6.53
CA PHE A 151 6.15 4.13 6.07
C PHE A 151 6.95 5.01 5.11
N GLU A 152 6.26 5.73 4.27
CA GLU A 152 6.87 6.70 3.39
C GLU A 152 7.62 7.79 4.16
N ASN A 153 7.05 8.31 5.23
CA ASN A 153 7.72 9.29 6.10
C ASN A 153 8.90 8.66 6.83
N MET A 154 8.76 7.44 7.36
CA MET A 154 9.88 6.72 7.98
C MET A 154 11.10 6.64 7.05
N VAL A 155 10.90 6.29 5.77
CA VAL A 155 12.00 6.24 4.79
C VAL A 155 12.60 7.63 4.57
N ALA A 156 11.76 8.63 4.33
CA ALA A 156 12.22 9.99 4.04
C ALA A 156 12.96 10.62 5.23
N ASP A 157 12.48 10.41 6.45
CA ASP A 157 13.08 10.94 7.66
C ASP A 157 14.42 10.25 7.93
N HIS A 158 14.48 8.90 7.82
CA HIS A 158 15.72 8.15 8.00
C HIS A 158 16.84 8.60 7.04
N VAL A 159 16.52 8.74 5.74
CA VAL A 159 17.48 9.22 4.73
C VAL A 159 17.95 10.65 5.03
N LYS A 160 17.04 11.52 5.52
CA LYS A 160 17.40 12.92 5.86
C LYS A 160 18.24 13.06 7.12
N GLU A 161 17.92 12.28 8.14
CA GLU A 161 18.53 12.39 9.46
C GLU A 161 19.88 11.68 9.52
N GLU A 162 19.94 10.47 8.98
CA GLU A 162 21.10 9.59 9.08
C GLU A 162 22.04 9.64 7.86
N ASP A 163 21.57 10.19 6.73
CA ASP A 163 22.28 10.20 5.44
C ASP A 163 22.63 8.79 4.93
N HIS A 164 21.77 7.83 5.25
CA HIS A 164 21.89 6.43 4.86
C HIS A 164 21.01 6.10 3.65
N HIS A 165 21.39 5.05 2.94
CA HIS A 165 20.62 4.52 1.80
C HIS A 165 19.56 3.53 2.27
N VAL A 166 18.34 3.67 1.74
CA VAL A 166 17.24 2.77 2.03
C VAL A 166 16.77 2.07 0.76
N LEU A 167 16.92 0.76 0.72
CA LEU A 167 16.21 -0.06 -0.27
C LEU A 167 14.71 0.02 0.04
N TYR A 168 13.93 0.49 -0.91
CA TYR A 168 12.49 0.69 -0.78
C TYR A 168 11.76 0.10 -1.98
N ARG A 169 10.89 -0.89 -1.73
CA ARG A 169 10.14 -1.59 -2.77
C ARG A 169 8.67 -1.60 -2.44
N VAL A 170 7.85 -1.24 -3.43
CA VAL A 170 6.39 -1.22 -3.32
C VAL A 170 5.78 -2.03 -4.46
N THR A 171 5.03 -3.06 -4.11
CA THR A 171 4.41 -3.99 -5.06
C THR A 171 2.90 -3.98 -4.88
N PRO A 172 2.13 -3.46 -5.85
CA PRO A 172 0.68 -3.55 -5.81
C PRO A 172 0.23 -5.00 -6.06
N ILE A 173 -0.71 -5.48 -5.23
CA ILE A 173 -1.22 -6.85 -5.27
C ILE A 173 -2.65 -6.82 -5.83
N TYR A 174 -2.85 -7.49 -6.97
CA TYR A 174 -4.13 -7.54 -7.66
C TYR A 174 -4.75 -8.92 -7.57
N GLN A 175 -6.08 -8.97 -7.47
CA GLN A 175 -6.83 -10.17 -7.83
C GLN A 175 -6.74 -10.40 -9.34
N GLU A 176 -6.92 -11.64 -9.77
CA GLU A 176 -6.94 -11.97 -11.18
C GLU A 176 -7.99 -11.13 -11.93
N GLY A 177 -7.58 -10.46 -13.01
CA GLY A 177 -8.44 -9.59 -13.82
C GLY A 177 -8.84 -8.25 -13.19
N ALA A 178 -8.54 -7.99 -11.92
CA ALA A 178 -8.91 -6.74 -11.26
C ALA A 178 -8.12 -5.54 -11.79
N LEU A 179 -8.79 -4.40 -12.00
CA LEU A 179 -8.16 -3.16 -12.43
C LEU A 179 -7.60 -2.33 -11.27
N VAL A 180 -8.10 -2.55 -10.05
CA VAL A 180 -7.64 -1.88 -8.82
C VAL A 180 -6.97 -2.91 -7.93
N CYS A 181 -5.82 -2.59 -7.35
CA CYS A 181 -5.13 -3.49 -6.43
C CYS A 181 -5.89 -3.62 -5.11
N SER A 182 -5.86 -4.81 -4.52
CA SER A 182 -6.43 -5.07 -3.18
C SER A 182 -5.64 -4.37 -2.08
N GLY A 183 -4.38 -4.06 -2.34
CA GLY A 183 -3.48 -3.35 -1.46
C GLY A 183 -2.08 -3.32 -2.05
N VAL A 184 -1.13 -2.82 -1.26
CA VAL A 184 0.28 -2.76 -1.64
C VAL A 184 1.15 -3.43 -0.58
N GLN A 185 2.09 -4.26 -1.01
CA GLN A 185 3.20 -4.72 -0.20
C GLN A 185 4.26 -3.65 -0.20
N MET A 186 4.73 -3.24 0.97
CA MET A 186 5.80 -2.25 1.13
C MET A 186 6.94 -2.83 1.94
N GLU A 187 8.15 -2.66 1.45
CA GLU A 187 9.38 -3.14 2.06
C GLU A 187 10.38 -2.01 2.16
N GLY A 188 11.04 -1.87 3.29
CA GLY A 188 12.10 -0.93 3.52
C GLY A 188 13.27 -1.57 4.27
N PHE A 189 14.50 -1.25 3.89
CA PHE A 189 15.71 -1.75 4.53
C PHE A 189 16.85 -0.74 4.42
N CYS A 190 17.41 -0.35 5.57
CA CYS A 190 18.61 0.48 5.59
C CYS A 190 19.85 -0.36 5.28
N VAL A 191 20.60 0.05 4.26
CA VAL A 191 21.77 -0.69 3.78
C VAL A 191 22.97 -0.55 4.75
N GLU A 192 23.15 0.64 5.35
CA GLU A 192 24.31 0.95 6.19
C GLU A 192 24.04 0.80 7.69
N CYS A 193 22.84 0.49 8.12
CA CYS A 193 22.48 0.41 9.54
C CYS A 193 23.05 -0.82 10.28
N GLY A 194 24.32 -1.14 10.05
CA GLY A 194 25.12 -2.13 10.78
C GLY A 194 25.12 -3.53 10.17
N ASP A 195 26.00 -4.40 10.71
CA ASP A 195 26.34 -5.71 10.18
C ASP A 195 25.15 -6.53 9.67
N SER A 196 25.40 -7.27 8.61
CA SER A 196 24.51 -8.12 7.79
C SER A 196 23.61 -9.13 8.51
N LYS A 197 23.43 -9.01 9.83
CA LYS A 197 22.48 -9.79 10.61
C LYS A 197 21.25 -8.93 10.91
N ILE A 198 20.10 -9.42 10.53
CA ILE A 198 18.79 -8.86 10.83
C ILE A 198 18.65 -8.79 12.36
N ASN A 199 18.73 -7.60 12.93
CA ASN A 199 18.53 -7.31 14.35
C ASN A 199 17.34 -6.37 14.50
N GLU A 200 16.63 -6.46 15.63
CA GLU A 200 15.45 -5.65 15.96
C GLU A 200 15.71 -4.13 16.00
N ASP A 201 16.97 -3.72 16.13
CA ASP A 201 17.41 -2.30 16.16
C ASP A 201 17.66 -1.69 14.76
N LYS A 202 17.43 -2.44 13.68
CA LYS A 202 17.66 -1.95 12.32
C LYS A 202 16.42 -1.29 11.74
N PHE A 203 16.64 -0.21 10.97
CA PHE A 203 15.57 0.35 10.15
C PHE A 203 15.16 -0.65 9.06
N MET A 204 14.03 -1.33 9.28
CA MET A 204 13.41 -2.22 8.30
C MET A 204 11.92 -2.34 8.55
N PHE A 205 11.18 -2.61 7.49
CA PHE A 205 9.77 -2.99 7.58
C PHE A 205 9.35 -3.86 6.39
N HIS A 206 8.34 -4.69 6.62
CA HIS A 206 7.66 -5.49 5.62
C HIS A 206 6.18 -5.57 5.97
N VAL A 207 5.37 -4.81 5.24
CA VAL A 207 3.96 -4.62 5.54
C VAL A 207 3.10 -4.75 4.29
N TYR A 208 1.83 -5.09 4.51
CA TYR A 208 0.79 -4.98 3.50
C TYR A 208 -0.21 -3.89 3.90
N CYS A 209 -0.37 -2.88 3.08
CA CYS A 209 -1.32 -1.79 3.27
C CYS A 209 -2.58 -2.06 2.44
N TYR A 210 -3.75 -2.05 3.10
CA TYR A 210 -5.02 -2.37 2.47
C TYR A 210 -5.55 -1.23 1.61
N ASN A 211 -5.94 -1.53 0.37
CA ASN A 211 -6.61 -0.55 -0.49
C ASN A 211 -8.14 -0.55 -0.26
N VAL A 212 -8.52 -0.18 0.92
CA VAL A 212 -9.90 -0.07 1.38
C VAL A 212 -10.24 1.38 1.72
N GLN A 213 -11.52 1.69 1.83
CA GLN A 213 -12.00 2.96 2.39
C GLN A 213 -13.13 2.66 3.36
N PRO A 214 -12.99 2.96 4.67
CA PRO A 214 -14.07 2.79 5.62
C PRO A 214 -15.36 3.46 5.12
N GLY A 215 -16.46 2.72 5.17
CA GLY A 215 -17.77 3.19 4.70
C GLY A 215 -17.99 3.11 3.18
N VAL A 216 -17.06 2.51 2.42
CA VAL A 216 -17.19 2.35 0.96
C VAL A 216 -16.97 0.89 0.56
N LEU A 217 -17.84 0.38 -0.29
CA LEU A 217 -17.66 -0.89 -1.00
C LEU A 217 -16.98 -0.61 -2.34
N ILE A 218 -15.91 -1.33 -2.63
CA ILE A 218 -15.12 -1.20 -3.85
C ILE A 218 -15.30 -2.44 -4.71
N ASP A 219 -15.63 -2.25 -5.96
CA ASP A 219 -15.49 -3.28 -6.99
C ASP A 219 -14.07 -3.19 -7.58
N TYR A 220 -13.17 -4.04 -7.13
CA TYR A 220 -11.78 -4.06 -7.58
C TYR A 220 -11.64 -4.45 -9.05
N MET A 221 -12.63 -5.14 -9.63
CA MET A 221 -12.60 -5.51 -11.05
C MET A 221 -12.73 -4.29 -11.96
N THR A 222 -13.52 -3.30 -11.55
CA THR A 222 -13.87 -2.14 -12.39
C THR A 222 -13.36 -0.81 -11.83
N GLY A 223 -13.14 -0.73 -10.52
CA GLY A 223 -12.87 0.52 -9.80
C GLY A 223 -14.13 1.30 -9.40
N GLU A 224 -15.31 0.78 -9.74
CA GLU A 224 -16.58 1.36 -9.26
C GLU A 224 -16.68 1.24 -7.74
N SER A 225 -17.39 2.17 -7.13
CA SER A 225 -17.57 2.17 -5.68
C SER A 225 -18.96 2.66 -5.31
N THR A 226 -19.46 2.16 -4.19
CA THR A 226 -20.73 2.57 -3.61
C THR A 226 -20.58 2.81 -2.12
N GLU A 227 -21.35 3.71 -1.56
CA GLU A 227 -21.43 3.89 -0.13
C GLU A 227 -21.89 2.57 0.51
N SER A 228 -21.11 2.10 1.50
CA SER A 228 -21.52 0.93 2.25
C SER A 228 -22.73 1.28 3.10
N GLN A 229 -23.83 0.53 2.92
CA GLN A 229 -24.98 0.65 3.82
C GLN A 229 -24.61 0.29 5.28
N ILE A 230 -23.48 -0.38 5.47
CA ILE A 230 -22.89 -0.67 6.78
C ILE A 230 -22.48 0.62 7.48
N GLY A 231 -22.06 1.67 6.76
CA GLY A 231 -21.71 2.99 7.33
C GLY A 231 -22.89 3.88 7.72
N GLN A 232 -24.13 3.54 7.39
CA GLN A 232 -25.31 4.30 7.82
C GLN A 232 -25.69 4.01 9.29
N ASN A 233 -25.12 3.00 9.91
CA ASN A 233 -25.19 2.76 11.35
C ASN A 233 -24.07 3.45 12.15
N SER A 234 -23.43 4.46 11.55
CA SER A 234 -22.31 5.21 12.14
C SER A 234 -22.68 6.16 13.30
N VAL A 235 -23.89 6.06 13.81
CA VAL A 235 -24.24 6.73 15.07
C VAL A 235 -23.54 5.98 16.20
N GLU A 236 -22.59 6.64 16.82
CA GLU A 236 -22.02 6.13 18.07
C GLU A 236 -23.13 5.91 19.10
N LYS A 237 -23.19 4.71 19.62
CA LYS A 237 -24.10 4.31 20.69
C LYS A 237 -23.31 3.71 21.83
N THR A 238 -23.89 3.77 23.00
CA THR A 238 -23.36 3.05 24.15
C THR A 238 -23.78 1.58 24.08
N TRP A 239 -22.81 0.69 24.28
CA TRP A 239 -22.99 -0.75 24.27
C TRP A 239 -22.49 -1.37 25.56
N ILE A 240 -23.04 -2.52 25.91
CA ILE A 240 -22.51 -3.39 26.96
C ILE A 240 -21.92 -4.64 26.29
N LEU A 241 -20.63 -4.84 26.48
CA LEU A 241 -19.89 -5.98 25.93
C LEU A 241 -19.84 -7.11 26.94
N ASN A 242 -19.93 -8.33 26.42
CA ASN A 242 -19.47 -9.52 27.10
C ASN A 242 -18.14 -9.95 26.47
N THR A 243 -17.03 -9.62 27.12
CA THR A 243 -15.68 -9.86 26.58
C THR A 243 -15.33 -11.35 26.48
N SER A 244 -16.02 -12.20 27.26
CA SER A 244 -15.83 -13.65 27.23
C SER A 244 -16.56 -14.32 26.07
N SER A 245 -17.83 -13.98 25.84
CA SER A 245 -18.63 -14.55 24.76
C SER A 245 -18.55 -13.78 23.45
N LYS A 246 -17.81 -12.67 23.44
CA LYS A 246 -17.71 -11.74 22.30
C LYS A 246 -19.07 -11.29 21.77
N LYS A 247 -20.02 -11.00 22.68
CA LYS A 247 -21.33 -10.46 22.32
C LYS A 247 -21.50 -9.03 22.84
N PHE A 248 -22.18 -8.19 22.04
CA PHE A 248 -22.57 -6.84 22.47
C PHE A 248 -24.09 -6.71 22.58
N HIS A 249 -24.51 -5.85 23.50
CA HIS A 249 -25.89 -5.66 23.91
C HIS A 249 -26.25 -4.18 23.96
N ALA A 250 -27.52 -3.86 23.75
CA ALA A 250 -28.06 -2.56 24.12
C ALA A 250 -27.99 -2.38 25.65
N PRO A 251 -27.83 -1.14 26.17
CA PRO A 251 -27.70 -0.90 27.62
C PRO A 251 -28.87 -1.41 28.47
N ASP A 252 -30.05 -1.44 27.90
CA ASP A 252 -31.32 -1.89 28.50
C ASP A 252 -31.61 -3.39 28.27
N CYS A 253 -30.72 -4.11 27.69
CA CYS A 253 -30.88 -5.53 27.40
C CYS A 253 -30.86 -6.36 28.69
N SER A 254 -31.89 -7.19 28.92
CA SER A 254 -31.95 -8.06 30.08
C SER A 254 -30.76 -9.01 30.20
N ASN A 255 -30.21 -9.48 29.09
CA ASN A 255 -29.00 -10.31 29.10
C ASN A 255 -27.73 -9.53 29.47
N ALA A 256 -27.69 -8.22 29.24
CA ALA A 256 -26.55 -7.40 29.64
C ALA A 256 -26.45 -7.30 31.16
N ALA A 257 -27.57 -7.33 31.89
CA ALA A 257 -27.62 -7.31 33.34
C ALA A 257 -27.01 -8.59 33.98
N ASN A 258 -27.02 -9.70 33.26
CA ASN A 258 -26.53 -11.00 33.71
C ASN A 258 -25.06 -11.25 33.44
N ILE A 259 -24.35 -10.30 32.80
CA ILE A 259 -22.92 -10.42 32.52
C ILE A 259 -22.15 -10.18 33.82
N SER A 260 -21.29 -11.11 34.21
CA SER A 260 -20.42 -10.93 35.38
C SER A 260 -19.50 -9.72 35.20
N ASP A 261 -19.25 -8.96 36.29
CA ASP A 261 -18.47 -7.72 36.24
C ASP A 261 -17.11 -7.85 35.56
N LYS A 262 -16.42 -8.96 35.77
CA LYS A 262 -15.12 -9.22 35.15
C LYS A 262 -15.15 -9.34 33.62
N ASN A 263 -16.32 -9.63 33.04
CA ASN A 263 -16.52 -9.81 31.60
C ASN A 263 -17.39 -8.69 30.99
N ARG A 264 -17.79 -7.72 31.80
CA ARG A 264 -18.69 -6.64 31.42
C ARG A 264 -17.90 -5.37 31.15
N GLU A 265 -18.00 -4.87 29.93
CA GLU A 265 -17.40 -3.60 29.51
C GLU A 265 -18.47 -2.68 28.92
N LYS A 266 -18.38 -1.39 29.24
CA LYS A 266 -19.24 -0.36 28.64
C LYS A 266 -18.40 0.47 27.68
N ILE A 267 -18.82 0.54 26.41
CA ILE A 267 -18.12 1.29 25.36
C ILE A 267 -19.10 2.16 24.57
N THR A 268 -18.63 3.28 24.07
CA THR A 268 -19.36 4.12 23.11
C THR A 268 -18.60 4.08 21.78
N CYS A 269 -19.22 3.49 20.78
CA CYS A 269 -18.65 3.33 19.43
C CYS A 269 -19.77 3.00 18.44
N THR A 270 -19.46 2.85 17.17
CA THR A 270 -20.41 2.40 16.18
C THR A 270 -20.68 0.89 16.30
N ARG A 271 -21.84 0.43 15.83
CA ARG A 271 -22.16 -1.00 15.77
C ARG A 271 -21.16 -1.76 14.89
N ASP A 272 -20.77 -1.14 13.79
CA ASP A 272 -19.87 -1.73 12.81
C ASP A 272 -18.48 -1.91 13.39
N GLU A 273 -18.00 -0.99 14.22
CA GLU A 273 -16.75 -1.13 14.94
C GLU A 273 -16.74 -2.35 15.87
N LEU A 274 -17.86 -2.68 16.51
CA LEU A 274 -17.96 -3.87 17.35
C LEU A 274 -17.93 -5.17 16.55
N ILE A 275 -18.68 -5.23 15.43
CA ILE A 275 -18.64 -6.38 14.51
C ILE A 275 -17.22 -6.57 14.01
N TYR A 276 -16.56 -5.50 13.68
CA TYR A 276 -15.19 -5.42 13.27
C TYR A 276 -14.21 -5.99 14.32
N ARG A 277 -14.39 -5.63 15.62
CA ARG A 277 -13.62 -6.17 16.74
C ARG A 277 -13.97 -7.64 17.07
N GLY A 278 -14.72 -8.31 16.19
CA GLY A 278 -15.12 -9.70 16.34
C GLY A 278 -16.22 -9.92 17.38
N TYR A 279 -17.00 -8.87 17.69
CA TYR A 279 -18.18 -9.02 18.53
C TYR A 279 -19.42 -9.30 17.69
N GLU A 280 -20.28 -10.18 18.18
CA GLU A 280 -21.57 -10.48 17.56
C GLU A 280 -22.71 -9.79 18.30
N PRO A 281 -23.78 -9.36 17.59
CA PRO A 281 -24.96 -8.83 18.24
C PRO A 281 -25.66 -9.90 19.12
N CYS A 282 -26.15 -9.47 20.25
CA CYS A 282 -26.98 -10.33 21.10
C CYS A 282 -28.26 -10.80 20.38
N GLY A 283 -28.52 -12.10 20.37
CA GLY A 283 -29.69 -12.68 19.73
C GLY A 283 -31.06 -12.26 20.31
N ILE A 284 -31.07 -11.69 21.55
CA ILE A 284 -32.28 -11.23 22.23
C ILE A 284 -32.62 -9.79 21.84
N CYS A 285 -31.71 -8.84 22.16
CA CYS A 285 -31.98 -7.41 21.86
C CYS A 285 -31.64 -7.01 20.42
N LYS A 286 -30.92 -7.86 19.67
CA LYS A 286 -30.52 -7.63 18.26
C LYS A 286 -30.08 -6.17 18.03
N PRO A 287 -29.14 -5.67 18.76
CA PRO A 287 -28.74 -4.28 18.77
C PRO A 287 -28.06 -3.84 17.47
#